data_7b3795bcd406dc9048cfbc0b2ddb03ff
#
_entry.id   7b3795bcd406dc9048cfbc0b2ddb03ff
#
_cell.length_a   1.000
_cell.length_b   1.000
_cell.length_c   1.000
_cell.angle_alpha   90.00
_cell.angle_beta   90.00
_cell.angle_gamma   90.00
#
_symmetry.space_group_name_H-M   'P 1'
#
loop_
_entity.id
_entity.type
_entity.pdbx_description
1 polymer ?
#
loop_
_entity_poly.entity_id
_entity_poly.type
_entity_poly.pdbx_seq_one_letter_code
_entity_poly.pdbx_strand_id
1 'polypeptide(L)'
;MSRARWLALPALLLAPGAAFAQSALPGALDRAFSQANGGPGGGLTLSLQLLVIMGLLTILPSLVLMMTSFTRILVVLGILRQALGLQQSPPNQVLVGLSLFLSLFVMAPTLDKVSATAIQPYAAGQINAEQAIGNAGMQFHAFMIRQTRQHDLAMFADMAHAPRF
;
A
#
# COMPACT_ATOMS: atom_id res chain seq x y z
N MET A 1 17.96 17.68 -48.62
CA MET A 1 17.52 16.30 -48.37
C MET A 1 17.74 15.98 -46.91
N SER A 2 16.72 15.50 -46.19
CA SER A 2 16.67 14.97 -44.81
C SER A 2 16.69 15.96 -43.61
N ARG A 3 15.65 16.78 -43.46
CA ARG A 3 15.29 17.43 -42.18
C ARG A 3 14.05 16.84 -41.49
N ALA A 4 13.57 15.66 -41.93
CA ALA A 4 12.30 15.09 -41.47
C ALA A 4 12.43 13.98 -40.38
N ARG A 5 13.63 13.74 -39.84
CA ARG A 5 13.86 12.62 -38.86
C ARG A 5 13.79 13.01 -37.39
N TRP A 6 13.65 14.30 -37.05
CA TRP A 6 13.67 14.79 -35.66
C TRP A 6 12.31 15.00 -35.05
N LEU A 7 11.20 14.86 -35.81
CA LEU A 7 9.83 15.04 -35.30
C LEU A 7 9.13 13.73 -34.92
N ALA A 8 9.77 12.58 -35.08
CA ALA A 8 9.17 11.28 -34.78
C ALA A 8 9.47 10.74 -33.36
N LEU A 9 10.33 11.40 -32.60
CA LEU A 9 10.78 10.92 -31.27
C LEU A 9 9.89 11.28 -30.08
N PRO A 10 9.08 12.36 -30.06
CA PRO A 10 8.21 12.63 -28.90
C PRO A 10 6.88 11.86 -28.93
N ALA A 11 6.47 11.26 -30.04
CA ALA A 11 5.19 10.53 -30.12
C ALA A 11 5.24 9.10 -29.54
N LEU A 12 6.42 8.54 -29.29
CA LEU A 12 6.58 7.17 -28.79
C LEU A 12 6.56 7.06 -27.26
N LEU A 13 6.56 8.19 -26.54
CA LEU A 13 6.54 8.20 -25.07
C LEU A 13 5.14 8.36 -24.47
N LEU A 14 4.08 8.44 -25.30
CA LEU A 14 2.72 8.73 -24.84
C LEU A 14 1.70 7.60 -25.08
N ALA A 15 2.11 6.37 -25.38
CA ALA A 15 1.20 5.21 -25.42
C ALA A 15 2.03 3.91 -25.34
N PRO A 16 1.61 2.85 -24.65
CA PRO A 16 0.31 2.49 -24.09
C PRO A 16 0.36 1.90 -22.67
N GLY A 17 0.90 2.62 -21.68
CA GLY A 17 0.88 2.12 -20.29
C GLY A 17 -0.53 2.13 -19.65
N ALA A 18 -1.42 2.98 -20.14
CA ALA A 18 -2.76 3.10 -19.59
C ALA A 18 -3.74 1.99 -20.02
N ALA A 19 -3.51 1.36 -21.17
CA ALA A 19 -4.41 0.33 -21.70
C ALA A 19 -4.31 -1.00 -20.92
N PHE A 20 -3.14 -1.35 -20.39
CA PHE A 20 -2.96 -2.56 -19.59
C PHE A 20 -3.53 -2.44 -18.18
N ALA A 21 -3.53 -1.25 -17.59
CA ALA A 21 -4.11 -1.02 -16.28
C ALA A 21 -5.65 -1.03 -16.30
N GLN A 22 -6.27 -0.60 -17.39
CA GLN A 22 -7.73 -0.58 -17.53
C GLN A 22 -8.34 -1.96 -17.77
N SER A 23 -7.60 -2.92 -18.32
CA SER A 23 -8.10 -4.29 -18.52
C SER A 23 -7.89 -5.23 -17.33
N ALA A 24 -6.94 -4.92 -16.44
CA ALA A 24 -6.64 -5.75 -15.28
C ALA A 24 -7.59 -5.46 -14.09
N LEU A 25 -8.04 -4.24 -13.93
CA LEU A 25 -8.93 -3.83 -12.84
C LEU A 25 -10.32 -4.49 -12.88
N PRO A 26 -11.04 -4.56 -14.01
CA PRO A 26 -12.32 -5.26 -14.07
C PRO A 26 -12.21 -6.75 -13.73
N GLY A 27 -11.21 -7.44 -14.27
CA GLY A 27 -11.01 -8.86 -13.99
C GLY A 27 -10.55 -9.17 -12.56
N ALA A 28 -9.83 -8.26 -11.90
CA ALA A 28 -9.48 -8.38 -10.49
C ALA A 28 -10.68 -8.10 -9.58
N LEU A 29 -11.51 -7.13 -9.94
CA LEU A 29 -12.77 -6.85 -9.26
C LEU A 29 -13.75 -8.01 -9.42
N ASP A 30 -13.96 -8.55 -10.62
CA ASP A 30 -14.82 -9.71 -10.84
C ASP A 30 -14.39 -10.94 -10.05
N ARG A 31 -13.09 -11.20 -9.91
CA ARG A 31 -12.57 -12.29 -9.06
C ARG A 31 -12.78 -12.01 -7.57
N ALA A 32 -12.55 -10.77 -7.12
CA ALA A 32 -12.86 -10.38 -5.74
C ALA A 32 -14.35 -10.48 -5.46
N PHE A 33 -15.22 -10.12 -6.40
CA PHE A 33 -16.66 -10.27 -6.33
C PHE A 33 -17.08 -11.73 -6.27
N SER A 34 -16.52 -12.61 -7.11
CA SER A 34 -16.87 -14.03 -7.12
C SER A 34 -16.37 -14.75 -5.87
N GLN A 35 -15.24 -14.36 -5.29
CA GLN A 35 -14.75 -14.89 -4.02
C GLN A 35 -15.55 -14.40 -2.81
N ALA A 36 -15.98 -13.12 -2.81
CA ALA A 36 -16.84 -12.58 -1.76
C ALA A 36 -18.27 -13.18 -1.81
N ASN A 37 -18.68 -13.69 -2.97
CA ASN A 37 -20.01 -14.27 -3.19
C ASN A 37 -20.12 -15.76 -2.80
N GLY A 38 -19.07 -16.38 -2.26
CA GLY A 38 -18.98 -17.68 -1.57
C GLY A 38 -20.04 -18.72 -1.87
N GLY A 39 -20.17 -19.20 -3.12
CA GLY A 39 -20.94 -20.42 -3.41
C GLY A 39 -22.46 -20.26 -3.54
N PRO A 40 -23.14 -21.28 -4.07
CA PRO A 40 -24.57 -21.24 -4.38
C PRO A 40 -25.41 -21.35 -3.09
N GLY A 41 -25.86 -20.23 -2.54
CA GLY A 41 -26.82 -20.25 -1.43
C GLY A 41 -26.92 -19.05 -0.51
N GLY A 42 -26.13 -18.01 -0.64
CA GLY A 42 -26.14 -16.91 0.32
C GLY A 42 -25.58 -15.60 -0.19
N GLY A 43 -25.81 -15.27 -1.47
CA GLY A 43 -25.31 -14.01 -2.05
C GLY A 43 -25.85 -12.79 -1.34
N LEU A 44 -24.96 -12.00 -0.76
CA LEU A 44 -25.26 -10.62 -0.37
C LEU A 44 -25.92 -9.93 -1.56
N THR A 45 -27.00 -9.16 -1.33
CA THR A 45 -27.61 -8.39 -2.40
C THR A 45 -26.54 -7.55 -3.09
N LEU A 46 -26.63 -7.38 -4.41
CA LEU A 46 -25.67 -6.63 -5.22
C LEU A 46 -25.33 -5.26 -4.59
N SER A 47 -26.36 -4.60 -4.02
CA SER A 47 -26.20 -3.32 -3.33
C SER A 47 -25.29 -3.41 -2.10
N LEU A 48 -25.43 -4.45 -1.28
CA LEU A 48 -24.58 -4.66 -0.09
C LEU A 48 -23.13 -4.99 -0.48
N GLN A 49 -22.95 -5.79 -1.51
CA GLN A 49 -21.66 -6.14 -2.07
C GLN A 49 -20.92 -4.89 -2.60
N LEU A 50 -21.59 -4.04 -3.35
CA LEU A 50 -21.04 -2.76 -3.82
C LEU A 50 -20.67 -1.86 -2.64
N LEU A 51 -21.51 -1.79 -1.61
CA LEU A 51 -21.26 -0.98 -0.42
C LEU A 51 -19.99 -1.47 0.33
N VAL A 52 -19.84 -2.78 0.52
CA VAL A 52 -18.66 -3.36 1.17
C VAL A 52 -17.39 -3.06 0.39
N ILE A 53 -17.41 -3.21 -0.94
CA ILE A 53 -16.23 -2.96 -1.78
C ILE A 53 -15.88 -1.46 -1.80
N MET A 54 -16.86 -0.59 -1.93
CA MET A 54 -16.62 0.86 -1.85
C MET A 54 -16.06 1.26 -0.49
N GLY A 55 -16.59 0.68 0.60
CA GLY A 55 -16.07 0.87 1.94
C GLY A 55 -14.62 0.39 2.08
N LEU A 56 -14.32 -0.82 1.60
CA LEU A 56 -12.98 -1.39 1.63
C LEU A 56 -12.00 -0.55 0.81
N LEU A 57 -12.40 -0.13 -0.40
CA LEU A 57 -11.56 0.70 -1.28
C LEU A 57 -11.24 2.06 -0.64
N THR A 58 -12.14 2.60 0.16
CA THR A 58 -11.95 3.87 0.87
C THR A 58 -11.00 3.73 2.06
N ILE A 59 -11.06 2.62 2.79
CA ILE A 59 -10.26 2.40 4.01
C ILE A 59 -8.85 1.89 3.68
N LEU A 60 -8.70 1.11 2.62
CA LEU A 60 -7.46 0.42 2.26
C LEU A 60 -6.24 1.35 2.13
N PRO A 61 -6.32 2.53 1.48
CA PRO A 61 -5.17 3.44 1.40
C PRO A 61 -4.71 3.93 2.77
N SER A 62 -5.64 4.25 3.68
CA SER A 62 -5.29 4.72 5.02
C SER A 62 -4.64 3.62 5.85
N LEU A 63 -5.12 2.38 5.73
CA LEU A 63 -4.56 1.23 6.40
C LEU A 63 -3.12 0.95 5.94
N VAL A 64 -2.87 1.02 4.63
CA VAL A 64 -1.51 0.89 4.08
C VAL A 64 -0.57 1.97 4.63
N LEU A 65 -1.00 3.23 4.69
CA LEU A 65 -0.20 4.31 5.26
C LEU A 65 0.10 4.08 6.75
N MET A 66 -0.83 3.54 7.52
CA MET A 66 -0.63 3.21 8.94
C MET A 66 0.38 2.08 9.16
N MET A 67 0.50 1.14 8.22
CA MET A 67 1.49 0.06 8.27
C MET A 67 2.91 0.52 7.91
N THR A 68 3.07 1.73 7.40
CA THR A 68 4.36 2.31 7.03
C THR A 68 4.92 3.25 8.11
N SER A 69 6.11 3.81 7.88
CA SER A 69 6.69 4.85 8.75
C SER A 69 6.02 6.21 8.61
N PHE A 70 5.07 6.38 7.68
CA PHE A 70 4.48 7.67 7.31
C PHE A 70 3.90 8.42 8.51
N THR A 71 3.02 7.78 9.26
CA THR A 71 2.34 8.43 10.40
C THR A 71 3.34 8.90 11.47
N ARG A 72 4.36 8.10 11.77
CA ARG A 72 5.42 8.47 12.73
C ARG A 72 6.19 9.71 12.26
N ILE A 73 6.62 9.72 11.00
CA ILE A 73 7.39 10.84 10.44
C ILE A 73 6.53 12.10 10.42
N LEU A 74 5.27 11.99 10.00
CA LEU A 74 4.34 13.12 9.94
C LEU A 74 4.12 13.75 11.33
N VAL A 75 3.90 12.92 12.36
CA VAL A 75 3.71 13.39 13.75
C VAL A 75 4.97 14.07 14.26
N VAL A 76 6.15 13.47 14.04
CA VAL A 76 7.43 14.06 14.49
C VAL A 76 7.68 15.41 13.81
N LEU A 77 7.49 15.50 12.49
CA LEU A 77 7.65 16.76 11.76
C LEU A 77 6.63 17.82 12.22
N GLY A 78 5.40 17.39 12.53
CA GLY A 78 4.37 18.27 13.09
C GLY A 78 4.78 18.85 14.45
N ILE A 79 5.29 18.01 15.35
CA ILE A 79 5.78 18.44 16.67
C ILE A 79 6.99 19.37 16.53
N LEU A 80 7.95 19.05 15.66
CA LEU A 80 9.11 19.89 15.39
C LEU A 80 8.70 21.27 14.89
N ARG A 81 7.75 21.35 13.96
CA ARG A 81 7.22 22.64 13.48
C ARG A 81 6.63 23.48 14.63
N GLN A 82 5.85 22.84 15.50
CA GLN A 82 5.27 23.51 16.66
C GLN A 82 6.34 23.97 17.65
N ALA A 83 7.32 23.13 17.94
CA ALA A 83 8.41 23.45 18.87
C ALA A 83 9.29 24.61 18.38
N LEU A 84 9.41 24.78 17.06
CA LEU A 84 10.13 25.92 16.45
C LEU A 84 9.28 27.20 16.38
N GLY A 85 8.04 27.18 16.89
CA GLY A 85 7.14 28.33 16.85
C GLY A 85 6.60 28.67 15.44
N LEU A 86 6.79 27.78 14.46
CA LEU A 86 6.38 27.98 13.09
C LEU A 86 4.90 27.60 12.91
N GLN A 87 3.99 28.52 13.19
CA GLN A 87 2.55 28.23 13.22
C GLN A 87 1.96 27.95 11.83
N GLN A 88 2.50 28.54 10.75
CA GLN A 88 1.94 28.41 9.41
C GLN A 88 2.94 28.00 8.32
N SER A 89 4.22 27.97 8.59
CA SER A 89 5.26 27.61 7.63
C SER A 89 6.12 26.47 8.18
N PRO A 90 6.42 25.42 7.41
CA PRO A 90 5.86 25.08 6.09
C PRO A 90 4.39 24.64 6.13
N PRO A 91 3.62 24.78 5.04
CA PRO A 91 2.23 24.33 4.95
C PRO A 91 2.09 22.81 5.22
N ASN A 92 0.93 22.37 5.70
CA ASN A 92 0.68 20.96 5.99
C ASN A 92 0.92 20.04 4.80
N GLN A 93 0.61 20.49 3.59
CA GLN A 93 0.84 19.72 2.35
C GLN A 93 2.31 19.40 2.13
N VAL A 94 3.21 20.34 2.47
CA VAL A 94 4.67 20.12 2.39
C VAL A 94 5.11 19.07 3.40
N LEU A 95 4.59 19.12 4.64
CA LEU A 95 4.89 18.12 5.65
C LEU A 95 4.40 16.73 5.24
N VAL A 96 3.18 16.64 4.68
CA VAL A 96 2.64 15.38 4.16
C VAL A 96 3.51 14.84 3.02
N GLY A 97 3.87 15.67 2.04
CA GLY A 97 4.71 15.28 0.92
C GLY A 97 6.10 14.81 1.37
N LEU A 98 6.73 15.55 2.30
CA LEU A 98 8.03 15.19 2.85
C LEU A 98 7.94 13.89 3.67
N SER A 99 6.88 13.71 4.45
CA SER A 99 6.65 12.49 5.24
C SER A 99 6.47 11.28 4.34
N LEU A 100 5.76 11.43 3.23
CA LEU A 100 5.56 10.37 2.24
C LEU A 100 6.89 9.98 1.58
N PHE A 101 7.66 10.98 1.15
CA PHE A 101 8.99 10.76 0.56
C PHE A 101 9.93 10.03 1.52
N LEU A 102 10.06 10.53 2.76
CA LEU A 102 10.91 9.91 3.77
C LEU A 102 10.41 8.50 4.15
N SER A 103 9.10 8.29 4.20
CA SER A 103 8.53 6.97 4.46
C SER A 103 8.91 5.96 3.38
N LEU A 104 8.84 6.34 2.10
CA LEU A 104 9.28 5.47 1.00
C LEU A 104 10.77 5.12 1.13
N PHE A 105 11.60 6.09 1.50
CA PHE A 105 13.02 5.85 1.69
C PHE A 105 13.32 4.88 2.84
N VAL A 106 12.64 5.04 3.98
CA VAL A 106 12.74 4.13 5.13
C VAL A 106 12.22 2.74 4.80
N MET A 107 11.16 2.67 3.97
CA MET A 107 10.53 1.42 3.57
C MET A 107 11.25 0.69 2.43
N ALA A 108 12.18 1.35 1.72
CA ALA A 108 12.87 0.77 0.56
C ALA A 108 13.38 -0.66 0.79
N PRO A 109 14.13 -0.97 1.88
CA PRO A 109 14.63 -2.34 2.11
C PRO A 109 13.50 -3.35 2.38
N THR A 110 12.35 -2.90 2.88
CA THR A 110 11.19 -3.76 3.09
C THR A 110 10.48 -4.03 1.77
N LEU A 111 10.32 -3.00 0.93
CA LEU A 111 9.74 -3.12 -0.40
C LEU A 111 10.58 -4.01 -1.32
N ASP A 112 11.91 -3.92 -1.24
CA ASP A 112 12.81 -4.82 -1.97
C ASP A 112 12.59 -6.29 -1.57
N LYS A 113 12.41 -6.57 -0.29
CA LYS A 113 12.08 -7.92 0.20
C LYS A 113 10.71 -8.38 -0.30
N VAL A 114 9.69 -7.53 -0.24
CA VAL A 114 8.36 -7.83 -0.79
C VAL A 114 8.45 -8.13 -2.28
N SER A 115 9.21 -7.32 -3.02
CA SER A 115 9.42 -7.56 -4.46
C SER A 115 10.05 -8.94 -4.70
N ALA A 116 11.11 -9.28 -3.99
CA ALA A 116 11.85 -10.53 -4.17
C ALA A 116 11.06 -11.78 -3.71
N THR A 117 10.28 -11.67 -2.62
CA THR A 117 9.62 -12.85 -2.01
C THR A 117 8.16 -13.03 -2.42
N ALA A 118 7.52 -11.99 -2.96
CA ALA A 118 6.11 -12.03 -3.32
C ALA A 118 5.87 -11.65 -4.78
N ILE A 119 6.32 -10.45 -5.22
CA ILE A 119 5.95 -9.93 -6.53
C ILE A 119 6.64 -10.72 -7.66
N GLN A 120 7.95 -10.91 -7.59
CA GLN A 120 8.70 -11.61 -8.63
C GLN A 120 8.30 -13.09 -8.77
N PRO A 121 8.18 -13.90 -7.68
CA PRO A 121 7.71 -15.29 -7.79
C PRO A 121 6.27 -15.39 -8.29
N TYR A 122 5.40 -14.46 -7.92
CA TYR A 122 4.03 -14.41 -8.43
C TYR A 122 3.99 -14.08 -9.93
N ALA A 123 4.76 -13.10 -10.38
CA ALA A 123 4.87 -12.75 -11.80
C ALA A 123 5.48 -13.88 -12.64
N ALA A 124 6.38 -14.68 -12.06
CA ALA A 124 6.95 -15.86 -12.68
C ALA A 124 6.02 -17.11 -12.62
N GLY A 125 4.83 -17.01 -12.04
CA GLY A 125 3.88 -18.12 -11.91
C GLY A 125 4.32 -19.23 -10.92
N GLN A 126 5.32 -18.95 -10.07
CA GLN A 126 5.86 -19.93 -9.10
C GLN A 126 5.00 -20.04 -7.85
N ILE A 127 4.26 -19.01 -7.49
CA ILE A 127 3.36 -18.95 -6.35
C ILE A 127 1.98 -18.43 -6.76
N ASN A 128 0.95 -18.79 -6.02
CA ASN A 128 -0.40 -18.27 -6.23
C ASN A 128 -0.58 -16.90 -5.53
N ALA A 129 -1.72 -16.23 -5.79
CA ALA A 129 -2.02 -14.91 -5.23
C ALA A 129 -2.09 -14.92 -3.69
N GLU A 130 -2.64 -15.97 -3.10
CA GLU A 130 -2.75 -16.13 -1.64
C GLU A 130 -1.36 -16.22 -0.99
N GLN A 131 -0.48 -17.03 -1.55
CA GLN A 131 0.92 -17.16 -1.10
C GLN A 131 1.68 -15.83 -1.25
N ALA A 132 1.47 -15.11 -2.37
CA ALA A 132 2.09 -13.80 -2.58
C ALA A 132 1.65 -12.78 -1.53
N ILE A 133 0.35 -12.73 -1.22
CA ILE A 133 -0.19 -11.85 -0.17
C ILE A 133 0.38 -12.25 1.20
N GLY A 134 0.42 -13.55 1.51
CA GLY A 134 1.01 -14.05 2.76
C GLY A 134 2.49 -13.67 2.90
N ASN A 135 3.28 -13.87 1.85
CA ASN A 135 4.71 -13.52 1.83
C ASN A 135 4.93 -12.02 1.99
N ALA A 136 4.15 -11.18 1.29
CA ALA A 136 4.19 -9.75 1.46
C ALA A 136 3.82 -9.33 2.89
N GLY A 137 2.74 -9.90 3.44
CA GLY A 137 2.28 -9.67 4.80
C GLY A 137 3.35 -9.97 5.85
N MET A 138 4.09 -11.05 5.69
CA MET A 138 5.21 -11.40 6.60
C MET A 138 6.31 -10.33 6.61
N GLN A 139 6.62 -9.71 5.46
CA GLN A 139 7.65 -8.66 5.39
C GLN A 139 7.16 -7.37 6.08
N PHE A 140 5.90 -6.99 5.90
CA PHE A 140 5.31 -5.86 6.60
C PHE A 140 5.19 -6.12 8.11
N HIS A 141 4.79 -7.32 8.51
CA HIS A 141 4.72 -7.72 9.91
C HIS A 141 6.10 -7.63 10.58
N ALA A 142 7.14 -8.18 9.95
CA ALA A 142 8.51 -8.10 10.45
C ALA A 142 9.02 -6.65 10.55
N PHE A 143 8.58 -5.77 9.63
CA PHE A 143 8.89 -4.34 9.71
C PHE A 143 8.16 -3.69 10.90
N MET A 144 6.86 -3.90 11.06
CA MET A 144 6.06 -3.32 12.14
C MET A 144 6.57 -3.72 13.52
N ILE A 145 6.90 -4.99 13.74
CA ILE A 145 7.47 -5.46 15.02
C ILE A 145 8.78 -4.73 15.35
N ARG A 146 9.67 -4.56 14.38
CA ARG A 146 10.94 -3.85 14.59
C ARG A 146 10.76 -2.37 14.89
N GLN A 147 9.64 -1.78 14.46
CA GLN A 147 9.31 -0.38 14.69
C GLN A 147 8.52 -0.15 15.98
N THR A 148 8.03 -1.21 16.63
CA THR A 148 7.22 -1.11 17.86
C THR A 148 8.09 -1.41 19.09
N ARG A 149 7.87 -0.69 20.18
CA ARG A 149 8.59 -0.94 21.43
C ARG A 149 8.16 -2.26 22.04
N GLN A 150 9.11 -3.03 22.55
CA GLN A 150 8.86 -4.31 23.21
C GLN A 150 7.86 -4.20 24.38
N HIS A 151 7.96 -3.12 25.14
CA HIS A 151 7.05 -2.85 26.27
C HIS A 151 5.59 -2.68 25.81
N ASP A 152 5.38 -1.96 24.71
CA ASP A 152 4.04 -1.72 24.16
C ASP A 152 3.47 -3.04 23.60
N LEU A 153 4.29 -3.85 22.91
CA LEU A 153 3.90 -5.17 22.45
C LEU A 153 3.49 -6.10 23.59
N ALA A 154 4.25 -6.12 24.69
CA ALA A 154 3.94 -6.93 25.87
C ALA A 154 2.60 -6.49 26.51
N MET A 155 2.38 -5.17 26.64
CA MET A 155 1.14 -4.64 27.19
C MET A 155 -0.09 -5.04 26.32
N PHE A 156 0.02 -4.94 25.00
CA PHE A 156 -1.06 -5.35 24.10
C PHE A 156 -1.27 -6.87 24.10
N ALA A 157 -0.20 -7.66 24.19
CA ALA A 157 -0.30 -9.12 24.31
C ALA A 157 -1.02 -9.53 25.61
N ASP A 158 -0.70 -8.89 26.73
CA ASP A 158 -1.39 -9.13 28.01
C ASP A 158 -2.88 -8.76 27.93
N MET A 159 -3.23 -7.63 27.31
CA MET A 159 -4.64 -7.25 27.10
C MET A 159 -5.39 -8.20 26.17
N ALA A 160 -4.71 -8.74 25.16
CA ALA A 160 -5.29 -9.67 24.19
C ALA A 160 -5.29 -11.13 24.67
N HIS A 161 -4.76 -11.41 25.88
CA HIS A 161 -4.53 -12.79 26.40
C HIS A 161 -3.75 -13.65 25.41
N ALA A 162 -2.86 -13.03 24.61
CA ALA A 162 -2.04 -13.68 23.60
C ALA A 162 -0.67 -14.10 24.18
N PRO A 163 -0.02 -15.12 23.62
CA PRO A 163 1.34 -15.47 24.03
C PRO A 163 2.29 -14.28 23.77
N ARG A 164 3.23 -14.05 24.69
CA ARG A 164 4.23 -13.00 24.56
C ARG A 164 5.20 -13.30 23.40
N PHE A 165 5.55 -12.27 22.67
CA PHE A 165 6.49 -12.32 21.54
C PHE A 165 7.95 -12.38 22.00
#